data_bdbbfe42a110e04f5b272d61bbf2b651
#
_entry.id   bdbbfe42a110e04f5b272d61bbf2b651
#
_cell.length_a   1.000
_cell.length_b   1.000
_cell.length_c   1.000
_cell.angle_alpha   90.00
_cell.angle_beta   90.00
_cell.angle_gamma   90.00
#
_symmetry.space_group_name_H-M   'P 1'
#
loop_
_entity.id
_entity.type
_entity.pdbx_description
1 polymer ?
#
loop_
_entity_poly.entity_id
_entity_poly.type
_entity_poly.pdbx_seq_one_letter_code
_entity_poly.pdbx_strand_id
1 'polypeptide(L)'
;PRHVLVQSHSSPRLKSSSSRHGNETILLVEDEPGILRMTKIMLQRFGYNVLAATTPRKAIEIAEEYKEGIDLLITDVIMPQMNGRELVDRIRSVYPGIKYAFMSGYSANVLAPHGILNEGLNFIQKPFTLDDLGSKVQQVLKNTPSDPV
;
A
#
# COMPACT_ATOMS: atom_id res chain seq x y z
N PRO A 1 -40.20 5.31 -7.23
CA PRO A 1 -39.60 5.29 -7.21
C PRO A 1 -38.70 5.33 -6.99
N ARG A 2 -38.71 5.47 -7.02
CA ARG A 2 -37.89 5.44 -7.00
C ARG A 2 -36.94 5.69 -6.84
N HIS A 3 -36.67 5.73 -6.87
CA HIS A 3 -35.66 5.80 -6.90
C HIS A 3 -34.88 6.06 -6.61
N VAL A 4 -35.05 6.00 -6.51
CA VAL A 4 -34.26 6.05 -6.45
C VAL A 4 -33.51 6.44 -6.09
N LEU A 5 -33.40 6.30 -6.06
CA LEU A 5 -32.53 6.40 -5.95
C LEU A 5 -31.81 6.65 -5.68
N VAL A 6 -32.06 6.59 -5.60
CA VAL A 6 -31.15 6.54 -5.60
C VAL A 6 -30.44 6.83 -5.39
N GLN A 7 -30.31 6.82 -5.37
CA GLN A 7 -29.44 6.87 -5.40
C GLN A 7 -28.71 7.09 -5.14
N SER A 8 -29.10 7.19 -4.97
CA SER A 8 -28.22 7.20 -5.00
C SER A 8 -27.55 7.42 -4.67
N HIS A 9 -27.48 7.52 -4.47
CA HIS A 9 -26.57 7.53 -4.45
C HIS A 9 -25.88 7.89 -4.39
N SER A 10 -26.11 8.06 -4.20
CA SER A 10 -25.28 8.24 -4.47
C SER A 10 -24.65 8.82 -4.36
N SER A 11 -24.71 8.96 -4.18
CA SER A 11 -23.95 9.28 -4.33
C SER A 11 -23.34 9.95 -4.13
N PRO A 12 -23.32 10.11 -4.00
CA PRO A 12 -22.58 10.69 -4.01
C PRO A 12 -21.84 11.06 -3.53
N ARG A 13 -21.58 10.91 -3.50
CA ARG A 13 -20.82 11.08 -3.30
C ARG A 13 -20.09 11.30 -3.29
N LEU A 14 -19.91 11.19 -3.26
CA LEU A 14 -19.11 11.20 -3.43
C LEU A 14 -18.49 11.47 -3.87
N LYS A 15 -18.50 11.57 -4.20
CA LYS A 15 -17.93 11.82 -4.95
C LYS A 15 -16.78 12.44 -5.04
N SER A 16 -16.69 13.36 -4.95
CA SER A 16 -15.46 14.01 -4.85
C SER A 16 -14.41 13.14 -4.28
N SER A 17 -14.77 12.40 -3.36
CA SER A 17 -13.82 11.48 -2.82
C SER A 17 -13.32 10.54 -3.87
N SER A 18 -14.14 10.24 -4.83
CA SER A 18 -13.71 9.32 -5.86
C SER A 18 -12.60 9.91 -6.69
N SER A 19 -12.50 11.21 -6.74
CA SER A 19 -11.48 11.80 -7.57
C SER A 19 -10.09 11.53 -7.04
N ARG A 20 -9.96 11.21 -5.75
CA ARG A 20 -8.65 10.93 -5.26
C ARG A 20 -8.33 9.48 -5.36
N HIS A 21 -9.25 8.68 -5.78
CA HIS A 21 -8.96 7.28 -5.93
C HIS A 21 -8.46 7.08 -7.30
N GLY A 22 -7.40 6.47 -7.42
CA GLY A 22 -6.91 6.18 -8.72
C GLY A 22 -7.26 4.78 -9.07
N ASN A 23 -6.68 4.34 -10.13
CA ASN A 23 -6.76 2.95 -10.50
C ASN A 23 -5.36 2.36 -10.43
N GLU A 24 -4.52 2.94 -9.60
CA GLU A 24 -3.18 2.42 -9.42
C GLU A 24 -3.23 1.01 -8.87
N THR A 25 -2.19 0.26 -9.15
CA THR A 25 -2.06 -1.11 -8.69
C THR A 25 -1.08 -1.15 -7.52
N ILE A 26 -1.51 -1.77 -6.44
CA ILE A 26 -0.73 -1.85 -5.21
C ILE A 26 -0.42 -3.31 -4.92
N LEU A 27 0.86 -3.59 -4.67
CA LEU A 27 1.28 -4.90 -4.19
C LEU A 27 1.35 -4.80 -2.67
N LEU A 28 0.51 -5.57 -2.00
CA LEU A 28 0.37 -5.51 -0.55
C LEU A 28 0.92 -6.78 0.07
N VAL A 29 1.86 -6.64 0.99
CA VAL A 29 2.53 -7.77 1.60
C VAL A 29 2.38 -7.70 3.12
N GLU A 30 1.76 -8.71 3.70
CA GLU A 30 1.49 -8.76 5.13
C GLU A 30 1.37 -10.23 5.51
N ASP A 31 2.17 -10.68 6.48
CA ASP A 31 2.17 -12.10 6.83
C ASP A 31 1.00 -12.53 7.71
N GLU A 32 0.25 -11.60 8.27
CA GLU A 32 -0.95 -11.90 9.04
C GLU A 32 -2.15 -11.91 8.11
N PRO A 33 -2.76 -13.07 7.83
CA PRO A 33 -3.85 -13.12 6.84
C PRO A 33 -5.03 -12.21 7.15
N GLY A 34 -5.37 -12.08 8.42
CA GLY A 34 -6.49 -11.22 8.80
C GLY A 34 -6.21 -9.76 8.50
N ILE A 35 -5.01 -9.29 8.81
CA ILE A 35 -4.64 -7.91 8.55
C ILE A 35 -4.51 -7.69 7.05
N LEU A 36 -3.97 -8.67 6.34
CA LEU A 36 -3.86 -8.58 4.89
C LEU A 36 -5.22 -8.38 4.25
N ARG A 37 -6.18 -9.21 4.64
CA ARG A 37 -7.53 -9.13 4.07
C ARG A 37 -8.18 -7.80 4.39
N MET A 38 -8.06 -7.36 5.62
CA MET A 38 -8.66 -6.10 6.02
C MET A 38 -8.06 -4.93 5.24
N THR A 39 -6.74 -4.90 5.14
CA THR A 39 -6.06 -3.83 4.46
C THR A 39 -6.38 -3.84 2.96
N LYS A 40 -6.46 -5.02 2.38
CA LYS A 40 -6.83 -5.15 0.98
C LYS A 40 -8.20 -4.55 0.72
N ILE A 41 -9.17 -4.88 1.58
CA ILE A 41 -10.52 -4.36 1.42
C ILE A 41 -10.53 -2.84 1.53
N MET A 42 -9.79 -2.31 2.49
CA MET A 42 -9.70 -0.86 2.64
C MET A 42 -9.17 -0.19 1.39
N LEU A 43 -8.10 -0.74 0.83
CA LEU A 43 -7.49 -0.17 -0.37
C LEU A 43 -8.43 -0.28 -1.56
N GLN A 44 -9.15 -1.37 -1.67
CA GLN A 44 -10.10 -1.55 -2.75
C GLN A 44 -11.24 -0.54 -2.66
N ARG A 45 -11.60 -0.14 -1.46
CA ARG A 45 -12.65 0.87 -1.30
C ARG A 45 -12.23 2.22 -1.84
N PHE A 46 -10.93 2.46 -1.93
CA PHE A 46 -10.43 3.70 -2.54
C PHE A 46 -10.26 3.56 -4.05
N GLY A 47 -10.57 2.41 -4.60
CA GLY A 47 -10.51 2.22 -6.05
C GLY A 47 -9.24 1.56 -6.54
N TYR A 48 -8.30 1.27 -5.65
CA TYR A 48 -7.03 0.67 -6.08
C TYR A 48 -7.20 -0.79 -6.45
N ASN A 49 -6.37 -1.22 -7.37
CA ASN A 49 -6.26 -2.63 -7.72
C ASN A 49 -5.20 -3.23 -6.80
N VAL A 50 -5.55 -4.27 -6.05
CA VAL A 50 -4.66 -4.79 -5.01
C VAL A 50 -4.24 -6.21 -5.30
N LEU A 51 -2.94 -6.42 -5.32
CA LEU A 51 -2.34 -7.74 -5.44
C LEU A 51 -1.78 -8.06 -4.05
N ALA A 52 -2.24 -9.14 -3.44
CA ALA A 52 -1.93 -9.43 -2.05
C ALA A 52 -1.05 -10.66 -1.91
N ALA A 53 -0.09 -10.60 -1.00
CA ALA A 53 0.80 -11.71 -0.73
C ALA A 53 1.04 -11.82 0.77
N THR A 54 1.10 -13.05 1.28
CA THR A 54 1.38 -13.28 2.70
C THR A 54 2.85 -13.51 2.97
N THR A 55 3.66 -13.65 1.93
CA THR A 55 5.10 -13.84 2.11
C THR A 55 5.87 -12.98 1.13
N PRO A 56 7.10 -12.62 1.46
CA PRO A 56 7.93 -11.87 0.52
C PRO A 56 8.19 -12.64 -0.77
N ARG A 57 8.35 -13.93 -0.68
CA ARG A 57 8.59 -14.75 -1.86
C ARG A 57 7.42 -14.66 -2.83
N LYS A 58 6.21 -14.77 -2.30
CA LYS A 58 5.03 -14.67 -3.14
C LYS A 58 4.93 -13.29 -3.79
N ALA A 59 5.30 -12.26 -3.02
CA ALA A 59 5.27 -10.92 -3.55
C ALA A 59 6.23 -10.76 -4.72
N ILE A 60 7.42 -11.34 -4.60
CA ILE A 60 8.40 -11.26 -5.67
C ILE A 60 7.89 -12.01 -6.91
N GLU A 61 7.28 -13.18 -6.71
CA GLU A 61 6.70 -13.91 -7.82
C GLU A 61 5.64 -13.11 -8.54
N ILE A 62 4.77 -12.45 -7.76
CA ILE A 62 3.72 -11.62 -8.35
C ILE A 62 4.34 -10.50 -9.15
N ALA A 63 5.36 -9.84 -8.59
CA ALA A 63 6.00 -8.73 -9.28
C ALA A 63 6.61 -9.17 -10.60
N GLU A 64 7.20 -10.35 -10.61
CA GLU A 64 7.83 -10.84 -11.83
C GLU A 64 6.84 -11.24 -12.90
N GLU A 65 5.65 -11.70 -12.50
CA GLU A 65 4.67 -12.20 -13.43
C GLU A 65 3.64 -11.18 -13.88
N TYR A 66 3.42 -10.17 -13.07
CA TYR A 66 2.38 -9.18 -13.38
C TYR A 66 2.93 -8.19 -14.40
N LYS A 67 2.30 -8.11 -15.56
CA LYS A 67 2.84 -7.33 -16.67
C LYS A 67 2.22 -5.95 -16.83
N GLU A 68 1.11 -5.68 -16.18
CA GLU A 68 0.43 -4.41 -16.34
C GLU A 68 1.07 -3.27 -15.57
N GLY A 69 2.01 -3.58 -14.69
CA GLY A 69 2.69 -2.53 -13.93
C GLY A 69 2.15 -2.39 -12.52
N ILE A 70 3.06 -2.26 -11.58
CA ILE A 70 2.71 -2.08 -10.17
C ILE A 70 3.23 -0.71 -9.76
N ASP A 71 2.35 0.09 -9.16
CA ASP A 71 2.68 1.48 -8.84
C ASP A 71 3.20 1.67 -7.44
N LEU A 72 2.77 0.83 -6.50
CA LEU A 72 3.11 1.01 -5.10
C LEU A 72 3.26 -0.34 -4.43
N LEU A 73 4.29 -0.47 -3.61
CA LEU A 73 4.49 -1.63 -2.75
C LEU A 73 4.20 -1.19 -1.32
N ILE A 74 3.28 -1.87 -0.65
CA ILE A 74 3.05 -1.67 0.78
C ILE A 74 3.42 -2.97 1.46
N THR A 75 4.37 -2.93 2.37
CA THR A 75 4.84 -4.13 3.00
C THR A 75 5.04 -3.94 4.50
N ASP A 76 4.80 -5.01 5.24
CA ASP A 76 5.15 -5.04 6.64
C ASP A 76 6.67 -4.93 6.75
N VAL A 77 7.15 -4.36 7.85
CA VAL A 77 8.58 -4.21 8.05
C VAL A 77 9.21 -5.52 8.50
N ILE A 78 8.60 -6.16 9.49
CA ILE A 78 9.18 -7.37 10.08
C ILE A 78 8.37 -8.58 9.68
N MET A 79 9.01 -9.46 8.94
CA MET A 79 8.41 -10.70 8.46
C MET A 79 9.41 -11.82 8.65
N PRO A 80 8.93 -13.07 8.73
CA PRO A 80 9.85 -14.16 9.07
C PRO A 80 11.00 -14.40 8.12
N GLN A 81 10.75 -14.29 6.82
CA GLN A 81 11.78 -14.67 5.86
C GLN A 81 12.68 -13.52 5.46
N MET A 82 12.15 -12.32 5.46
CA MET A 82 12.84 -11.18 4.90
C MET A 82 12.16 -9.94 5.44
N ASN A 83 12.92 -8.93 5.85
CA ASN A 83 12.26 -7.72 6.32
C ASN A 83 11.80 -6.90 5.12
N GLY A 84 10.97 -5.88 5.43
CA GLY A 84 10.36 -5.09 4.38
C GLY A 84 11.37 -4.32 3.56
N ARG A 85 12.46 -3.87 4.19
CA ARG A 85 13.48 -3.12 3.47
C ARG A 85 14.14 -3.99 2.40
N GLU A 86 14.45 -5.20 2.77
CA GLU A 86 15.04 -6.13 1.82
C GLU A 86 14.07 -6.43 0.69
N LEU A 87 12.79 -6.55 1.02
CA LEU A 87 11.79 -6.81 0.00
C LEU A 87 11.69 -5.64 -0.97
N VAL A 88 11.72 -4.42 -0.46
CA VAL A 88 11.67 -3.24 -1.32
C VAL A 88 12.83 -3.30 -2.32
N ASP A 89 14.02 -3.60 -1.84
CA ASP A 89 15.18 -3.67 -2.72
C ASP A 89 14.99 -4.72 -3.80
N ARG A 90 14.45 -5.88 -3.44
CA ARG A 90 14.23 -6.94 -4.40
C ARG A 90 13.18 -6.56 -5.44
N ILE A 91 12.09 -5.95 -4.99
CA ILE A 91 11.02 -5.55 -5.91
C ILE A 91 11.50 -4.44 -6.84
N ARG A 92 12.33 -3.54 -6.33
CA ARG A 92 12.83 -2.44 -7.16
C ARG A 92 13.77 -2.93 -8.25
N SER A 93 14.33 -4.10 -8.11
CA SER A 93 15.12 -4.66 -9.20
C SER A 93 14.23 -5.08 -10.36
N VAL A 94 12.95 -5.31 -10.11
CA VAL A 94 11.98 -5.64 -11.16
C VAL A 94 11.26 -4.39 -11.63
N TYR A 95 10.93 -3.51 -10.70
CA TYR A 95 10.22 -2.26 -10.98
C TYR A 95 11.01 -1.09 -10.41
N PRO A 96 12.01 -0.59 -11.14
CA PRO A 96 12.93 0.42 -10.58
C PRO A 96 12.27 1.68 -10.08
N GLY A 97 11.17 2.07 -10.69
CA GLY A 97 10.49 3.29 -10.27
C GLY A 97 9.37 3.12 -9.28
N ILE A 98 9.23 1.93 -8.72
CA ILE A 98 8.10 1.67 -7.84
C ILE A 98 8.21 2.49 -6.55
N LYS A 99 7.08 3.01 -6.11
CA LYS A 99 7.00 3.68 -4.81
C LYS A 99 6.73 2.63 -3.75
N TYR A 100 7.02 2.99 -2.51
CA TYR A 100 6.83 2.00 -1.44
C TYR A 100 6.46 2.66 -0.14
N ALA A 101 5.81 1.90 0.74
CA ALA A 101 5.48 2.33 2.09
C ALA A 101 5.58 1.12 3.02
N PHE A 102 5.98 1.38 4.25
CA PHE A 102 6.12 0.33 5.25
C PHE A 102 5.00 0.41 6.26
N MET A 103 4.53 -0.75 6.71
CA MET A 103 3.55 -0.84 7.78
C MET A 103 4.20 -1.52 8.98
N SER A 104 3.91 -1.05 10.18
CA SER A 104 4.42 -1.72 11.37
C SER A 104 3.68 -1.27 12.62
N GLY A 105 3.57 -2.18 13.57
CA GLY A 105 3.09 -1.84 14.89
C GLY A 105 4.19 -1.34 15.80
N TYR A 106 5.42 -1.36 15.33
CA TYR A 106 6.56 -0.90 16.14
C TYR A 106 6.82 0.58 15.88
N SER A 107 7.34 1.24 16.91
CA SER A 107 7.67 2.66 16.76
C SER A 107 8.91 2.83 15.89
N ALA A 108 9.11 4.06 15.45
CA ALA A 108 10.27 4.38 14.65
C ALA A 108 11.57 4.07 15.39
N ASN A 109 11.57 4.28 16.71
CA ASN A 109 12.76 3.99 17.50
C ASN A 109 13.15 2.53 17.43
N VAL A 110 12.17 1.65 17.47
CA VAL A 110 12.43 0.23 17.39
C VAL A 110 12.91 -0.15 16.02
N LEU A 111 12.43 0.52 15.00
CA LEU A 111 12.75 0.18 13.62
C LEU A 111 14.06 0.77 13.14
N ALA A 112 14.62 1.74 13.86
CA ALA A 112 15.85 2.39 13.40
C ALA A 112 16.96 1.41 13.07
N PRO A 113 17.23 0.41 13.90
CA PRO A 113 18.31 -0.52 13.60
C PRO A 113 18.09 -1.33 12.32
N HIS A 114 16.89 -1.34 11.81
CA HIS A 114 16.56 -2.09 10.59
C HIS A 114 16.71 -1.23 9.33
N GLY A 115 17.20 -0.01 9.49
CA GLY A 115 17.43 0.85 8.34
C GLY A 115 16.17 1.45 7.75
N ILE A 116 15.09 1.49 8.54
CA ILE A 116 13.81 1.97 8.04
C ILE A 116 13.55 3.42 8.43
N LEU A 117 14.28 3.90 9.39
CA LEU A 117 13.97 5.17 10.02
C LEU A 117 13.92 6.33 9.05
N ASN A 118 14.77 6.32 8.05
CA ASN A 118 14.83 7.41 7.10
C ASN A 118 13.59 7.52 6.24
N GLU A 119 12.75 6.51 6.28
CA GLU A 119 11.59 6.45 5.42
C GLU A 119 10.34 6.95 6.11
N GLY A 120 10.48 7.96 6.94
CA GLY A 120 9.36 8.43 7.74
C GLY A 120 8.11 8.77 6.95
N LEU A 121 8.29 9.35 5.76
CA LEU A 121 7.15 9.71 4.94
C LEU A 121 6.43 8.50 4.39
N ASN A 122 7.10 7.37 4.37
CA ASN A 122 6.57 6.15 3.79
C ASN A 122 6.18 5.14 4.85
N PHE A 123 5.87 5.60 6.04
CA PHE A 123 5.59 4.72 7.16
C PHE A 123 4.13 4.82 7.58
N ILE A 124 3.48 3.66 7.71
CA ILE A 124 2.09 3.58 8.16
C ILE A 124 2.09 2.84 9.49
N GLN A 125 1.70 3.55 10.54
CA GLN A 125 1.68 2.99 11.88
C GLN A 125 0.44 2.14 12.08
N LYS A 126 0.59 0.92 12.55
CA LYS A 126 -0.54 0.08 12.92
C LYS A 126 -0.89 0.33 14.37
N PRO A 127 -2.13 0.27 14.75
CA PRO A 127 -3.30 0.13 13.90
C PRO A 127 -3.62 1.44 13.20
N PHE A 128 -4.23 1.37 12.05
CA PHE A 128 -4.57 2.57 11.29
C PHE A 128 -6.06 2.55 10.96
N THR A 129 -6.61 3.73 10.77
CA THR A 129 -8.00 3.86 10.32
C THR A 129 -8.02 3.87 8.80
N LEU A 130 -9.23 3.80 8.25
CA LEU A 130 -9.41 3.91 6.81
C LEU A 130 -8.84 5.23 6.32
N ASP A 131 -9.12 6.32 7.05
CA ASP A 131 -8.61 7.64 6.67
C ASP A 131 -7.09 7.70 6.73
N ASP A 132 -6.51 7.12 7.75
CA ASP A 132 -5.04 7.11 7.89
C ASP A 132 -4.42 6.42 6.68
N LEU A 133 -4.94 5.25 6.34
CA LEU A 133 -4.40 4.48 5.24
C LEU A 133 -4.56 5.23 3.93
N GLY A 134 -5.76 5.75 3.68
CA GLY A 134 -6.02 6.46 2.44
C GLY A 134 -5.14 7.67 2.26
N SER A 135 -4.99 8.45 3.33
CA SER A 135 -4.17 9.65 3.27
C SER A 135 -2.71 9.31 3.00
N LYS A 136 -2.21 8.31 3.69
CA LYS A 136 -0.79 7.95 3.53
C LYS A 136 -0.52 7.39 2.14
N VAL A 137 -1.40 6.54 1.65
CA VAL A 137 -1.22 5.97 0.32
C VAL A 137 -1.24 7.06 -0.73
N GLN A 138 -2.18 7.98 -0.61
CA GLN A 138 -2.28 9.08 -1.56
C GLN A 138 -1.02 9.94 -1.51
N GLN A 139 -0.53 10.21 -0.31
CA GLN A 139 0.68 11.00 -0.14
C GLN A 139 1.87 10.34 -0.81
N VAL A 140 2.03 9.05 -0.60
CA VAL A 140 3.17 8.32 -1.19
C VAL A 140 3.05 8.29 -2.71
N LEU A 141 1.86 8.09 -3.22
CA LEU A 141 1.67 8.02 -4.67
C LEU A 141 1.93 9.36 -5.34
N LYS A 142 1.70 10.45 -4.62
CA LYS A 142 1.94 11.77 -5.18
C LYS A 142 3.40 12.17 -5.15
N ASN A 143 4.17 11.59 -4.27
CA ASN A 143 5.58 11.96 -4.16
C ASN A 143 6.34 11.50 -5.38
N THR A 144 7.33 12.29 -5.77
CA THR A 144 8.15 11.94 -6.91
C THR A 144 9.29 11.07 -6.43
N PRO A 145 9.39 9.87 -6.93
CA PRO A 145 10.41 8.97 -6.40
C PRO A 145 11.82 9.47 -6.63
N SER A 146 11.99 10.25 -7.60
CA SER A 146 13.33 10.64 -7.91
C SER A 146 13.82 11.77 -7.14
N ASP A 147 13.08 12.25 -6.30
CA ASP A 147 13.49 13.20 -5.64
C ASP A 147 14.68 13.05 -5.09
N PRO A 148 15.26 12.84 -4.94
CA PRO A 148 16.32 12.79 -4.45
C PRO A 148 17.18 13.04 -4.96
N VAL A 149 17.21 13.24 -5.20
CA VAL A 149 18.11 13.32 -5.52
C VAL A 149 18.48 13.68 -5.35
#